data_01ed22c7825d9a08b714c19e7183de8e
#
_entry.id   01ed22c7825d9a08b714c19e7183de8e
#
_cell.length_a   1.000
_cell.length_b   1.000
_cell.length_c   1.000
_cell.angle_alpha   90.00
_cell.angle_beta   90.00
_cell.angle_gamma   90.00
#
_symmetry.space_group_name_H-M   'P 1'
#
loop_
_entity.id
_entity.type
_entity.pdbx_description
1 polymer ?
#
loop_
_entity_poly.entity_id
_entity_poly.type
_entity_poly.pdbx_seq_one_letter_code
_entity_poly.pdbx_strand_id
1 'polypeptide(L)'
;MTSCHDELVARLQYFNGHSDTLGLFADGGFLRRAAAAVADPFREAGVHKVAGIEARGFVLAACVALELDAGFVAIRKLGSIHPGPKAELTAPKDWRGNETLLRLQRHVVDAGEPVLVVDDWAETGSKALTARRLIEECGGEYAGLSLLVDQLPDDVRAELEPVAAVAFADQLRPA
;
A
#
# COMPACT_ATOMS: atom_id res chain seq x y z
N MET A 1 -23.95 -8.94 -7.60
CA MET A 1 -22.56 -9.39 -7.32
C MET A 1 -22.18 -8.83 -5.96
N THR A 2 -21.64 -9.64 -5.07
CA THR A 2 -21.14 -9.20 -3.76
C THR A 2 -19.99 -8.20 -3.97
N SER A 3 -20.00 -7.08 -3.24
CA SER A 3 -18.93 -6.08 -3.35
C SER A 3 -17.60 -6.64 -2.79
N CYS A 4 -16.47 -6.05 -3.19
CA CYS A 4 -15.16 -6.42 -2.62
C CYS A 4 -15.14 -6.17 -1.10
N HIS A 5 -15.76 -5.09 -0.63
CA HIS A 5 -15.94 -4.79 0.80
C HIS A 5 -16.69 -5.92 1.53
N ASP A 6 -17.89 -6.31 1.06
CA ASP A 6 -18.69 -7.35 1.72
C ASP A 6 -17.96 -8.70 1.77
N GLU A 7 -17.26 -9.03 0.68
CA GLU A 7 -16.45 -10.25 0.61
C GLU A 7 -15.26 -10.20 1.56
N LEU A 8 -14.59 -9.06 1.68
CA LEU A 8 -13.50 -8.87 2.63
C LEU A 8 -14.00 -9.04 4.08
N VAL A 9 -15.11 -8.36 4.44
CA VAL A 9 -15.72 -8.46 5.77
C VAL A 9 -16.11 -9.91 6.10
N ALA A 10 -16.68 -10.64 5.14
CA ALA A 10 -17.17 -12.00 5.36
C ALA A 10 -16.05 -13.06 5.46
N ARG A 11 -14.90 -12.83 4.81
CA ARG A 11 -13.89 -13.88 4.60
C ARG A 11 -12.57 -13.65 5.31
N LEU A 12 -12.28 -12.41 5.76
CA LEU A 12 -11.00 -12.13 6.42
C LEU A 12 -10.87 -12.94 7.71
N GLN A 13 -9.79 -13.68 7.80
CA GLN A 13 -9.46 -14.47 8.99
C GLN A 13 -8.35 -13.83 9.80
N TYR A 14 -8.32 -14.15 11.09
CA TYR A 14 -7.27 -13.71 12.00
C TYR A 14 -6.62 -14.94 12.66
N PHE A 15 -5.28 -14.97 12.62
CA PHE A 15 -4.49 -16.01 13.29
C PHE A 15 -3.55 -15.34 14.30
N ASN A 16 -3.66 -15.71 15.56
CA ASN A 16 -2.87 -15.13 16.65
C ASN A 16 -2.89 -13.59 16.67
N GLY A 17 -4.06 -12.99 16.40
CA GLY A 17 -4.24 -11.54 16.36
C GLY A 17 -3.76 -10.85 15.08
N HIS A 18 -3.32 -11.60 14.06
CA HIS A 18 -2.88 -11.06 12.77
C HIS A 18 -3.89 -11.36 11.66
N SER A 19 -4.24 -10.33 10.89
CA SER A 19 -5.07 -10.47 9.68
C SER A 19 -4.36 -11.26 8.60
N ASP A 20 -5.06 -12.23 7.99
CA ASP A 20 -4.55 -13.05 6.89
C ASP A 20 -5.05 -12.54 5.53
N THR A 21 -4.52 -11.41 5.11
CA THR A 21 -4.82 -10.86 3.78
C THR A 21 -4.22 -11.72 2.66
N LEU A 22 -3.07 -12.37 2.89
CA LEU A 22 -2.45 -13.27 1.90
C LEU A 22 -3.30 -14.53 1.65
N GLY A 23 -3.96 -15.05 2.69
CA GLY A 23 -4.91 -16.15 2.53
C GLY A 23 -6.08 -15.77 1.61
N LEU A 24 -6.57 -14.53 1.68
CA LEU A 24 -7.57 -14.04 0.72
C LEU A 24 -7.00 -13.89 -0.69
N PHE A 25 -5.76 -13.41 -0.83
CA PHE A 25 -5.10 -13.26 -2.13
C PHE A 25 -4.79 -14.58 -2.83
N ALA A 26 -4.80 -15.71 -2.10
CA ALA A 26 -4.72 -17.04 -2.69
C ALA A 26 -5.94 -17.38 -3.58
N ASP A 27 -7.08 -16.69 -3.38
CA ASP A 27 -8.22 -16.71 -4.29
C ASP A 27 -8.01 -15.68 -5.41
N GLY A 28 -7.71 -16.11 -6.62
CA GLY A 28 -7.47 -15.23 -7.77
C GLY A 28 -8.68 -14.39 -8.16
N GLY A 29 -9.89 -14.85 -7.86
CA GLY A 29 -11.12 -14.07 -8.05
C GLY A 29 -11.21 -12.89 -7.09
N PHE A 30 -10.92 -13.14 -5.79
CA PHE A 30 -10.85 -12.07 -4.79
C PHE A 30 -9.72 -11.09 -5.08
N LEU A 31 -8.50 -11.57 -5.37
CA LEU A 31 -7.35 -10.71 -5.65
C LEU A 31 -7.64 -9.74 -6.81
N ARG A 32 -8.29 -10.22 -7.88
CA ARG A 32 -8.69 -9.37 -9.00
C ARG A 32 -9.69 -8.28 -8.57
N ARG A 33 -10.73 -8.64 -7.80
CA ARG A 33 -11.71 -7.66 -7.33
C ARG A 33 -11.10 -6.65 -6.34
N ALA A 34 -10.20 -7.11 -5.47
CA ALA A 34 -9.47 -6.24 -4.56
C ALA A 34 -8.58 -5.24 -5.31
N ALA A 35 -7.83 -5.70 -6.32
CA ALA A 35 -7.01 -4.84 -7.15
C ALA A 35 -7.85 -3.77 -7.86
N ALA A 36 -8.98 -4.18 -8.48
CA ALA A 36 -9.88 -3.25 -9.14
C ALA A 36 -10.48 -2.22 -8.17
N ALA A 37 -10.93 -2.65 -6.97
CA ALA A 37 -11.51 -1.76 -5.97
C ALA A 37 -10.49 -0.77 -5.39
N VAL A 38 -9.23 -1.20 -5.19
CA VAL A 38 -8.14 -0.34 -4.74
C VAL A 38 -7.69 0.63 -5.84
N ALA A 39 -7.73 0.23 -7.11
CA ALA A 39 -7.38 1.07 -8.25
C ALA A 39 -8.44 2.15 -8.55
N ASP A 40 -9.72 1.82 -8.37
CA ASP A 40 -10.86 2.60 -8.85
C ASP A 40 -10.82 4.09 -8.48
N PRO A 41 -10.52 4.49 -7.22
CA PRO A 41 -10.46 5.91 -6.84
C PRO A 41 -9.39 6.73 -7.57
N PHE A 42 -8.40 6.07 -8.18
CA PHE A 42 -7.24 6.70 -8.80
C PHE A 42 -7.17 6.53 -10.32
N ARG A 43 -8.23 6.00 -10.97
CA ARG A 43 -8.23 5.78 -12.43
C ARG A 43 -8.01 7.06 -13.24
N GLU A 44 -8.53 8.18 -12.75
CA GLU A 44 -8.42 9.49 -13.42
C GLU A 44 -7.27 10.36 -12.84
N ALA A 45 -6.48 9.83 -11.90
CA ALA A 45 -5.44 10.60 -11.21
C ALA A 45 -4.11 10.68 -11.99
N GLY A 46 -4.02 10.11 -13.19
CA GLY A 46 -2.81 10.14 -14.02
C GLY A 46 -1.62 9.40 -13.39
N VAL A 47 -1.88 8.32 -12.66
CA VAL A 47 -0.85 7.51 -11.99
C VAL A 47 0.04 6.83 -13.04
N HIS A 48 1.35 7.02 -12.94
CA HIS A 48 2.34 6.37 -13.81
C HIS A 48 3.01 5.18 -13.13
N LYS A 49 3.15 5.20 -11.82
CA LYS A 49 3.74 4.12 -11.02
C LYS A 49 2.88 3.80 -9.81
N VAL A 50 2.88 2.53 -9.44
CA VAL A 50 2.28 2.04 -8.19
C VAL A 50 3.38 1.49 -7.30
N ALA A 51 3.59 2.09 -6.14
CA ALA A 51 4.58 1.68 -5.17
C ALA A 51 3.95 0.78 -4.11
N GLY A 52 4.46 -0.45 -3.98
CA GLY A 52 4.07 -1.38 -2.92
C GLY A 52 5.11 -1.48 -1.82
N ILE A 53 4.67 -1.64 -0.56
CA ILE A 53 5.55 -1.82 0.59
C ILE A 53 5.75 -3.30 0.88
N GLU A 54 7.01 -3.74 1.03
CA GLU A 54 7.35 -5.15 1.32
C GLU A 54 6.70 -5.64 2.63
N ALA A 55 6.08 -6.83 2.62
CA ALA A 55 5.99 -7.80 1.55
C ALA A 55 4.56 -7.92 0.96
N ARG A 56 3.50 -7.78 1.78
CA ARG A 56 2.10 -8.01 1.38
C ARG A 56 1.63 -6.96 0.38
N GLY A 57 2.06 -5.71 0.57
CA GLY A 57 1.79 -4.61 -0.36
C GLY A 57 2.28 -4.87 -1.79
N PHE A 58 3.34 -5.67 -1.98
CA PHE A 58 3.83 -6.01 -3.33
C PHE A 58 2.79 -6.75 -4.16
N VAL A 59 2.10 -7.71 -3.56
CA VAL A 59 1.11 -8.53 -4.28
C VAL A 59 -0.03 -7.65 -4.78
N LEU A 60 -0.59 -6.84 -3.89
CA LEU A 60 -1.71 -5.97 -4.23
C LEU A 60 -1.29 -4.85 -5.19
N ALA A 61 -0.18 -4.17 -4.91
CA ALA A 61 0.31 -3.07 -5.72
C ALA A 61 0.67 -3.48 -7.15
N ALA A 62 1.24 -4.67 -7.35
CA ALA A 62 1.51 -5.19 -8.68
C ALA A 62 0.21 -5.42 -9.49
N CYS A 63 -0.84 -5.94 -8.84
CA CYS A 63 -2.14 -6.10 -9.47
C CYS A 63 -2.82 -4.74 -9.76
N VAL A 64 -2.72 -3.78 -8.83
CA VAL A 64 -3.25 -2.41 -9.02
C VAL A 64 -2.51 -1.69 -10.15
N ALA A 65 -1.20 -1.89 -10.29
CA ALA A 65 -0.43 -1.34 -11.40
C ALA A 65 -0.98 -1.80 -12.76
N LEU A 66 -1.33 -3.09 -12.89
CA LEU A 66 -1.97 -3.63 -14.11
C LEU A 66 -3.36 -3.02 -14.34
N GLU A 67 -4.15 -2.78 -13.29
CA GLU A 67 -5.48 -2.16 -13.39
C GLU A 67 -5.43 -0.68 -13.85
N LEU A 68 -4.32 0.02 -13.54
CA LEU A 68 -4.10 1.42 -13.89
C LEU A 68 -3.23 1.61 -15.15
N ASP A 69 -2.81 0.54 -15.82
CA ASP A 69 -1.83 0.56 -16.93
C ASP A 69 -0.53 1.29 -16.53
N ALA A 70 -0.09 1.09 -15.27
CA ALA A 70 1.05 1.74 -14.63
C ALA A 70 2.20 0.77 -14.37
N GLY A 71 3.40 1.29 -14.12
CA GLY A 71 4.54 0.50 -13.68
C GLY A 71 4.47 0.16 -12.19
N PHE A 72 5.03 -0.99 -11.77
CA PHE A 72 5.18 -1.33 -10.36
C PHE A 72 6.55 -0.93 -9.83
N VAL A 73 6.59 -0.35 -8.62
CA VAL A 73 7.80 0.06 -7.91
C VAL A 73 7.86 -0.57 -6.51
N ALA A 74 9.00 -1.16 -6.18
CA ALA A 74 9.18 -1.87 -4.91
C ALA A 74 9.77 -0.96 -3.83
N ILE A 75 9.05 -0.74 -2.73
CA ILE A 75 9.60 -0.17 -1.49
C ILE A 75 9.99 -1.31 -0.57
N ARG A 76 11.29 -1.53 -0.41
CA ARG A 76 11.84 -2.70 0.29
C ARG A 76 12.35 -2.39 1.68
N LYS A 77 12.27 -3.38 2.54
CA LYS A 77 12.87 -3.34 3.88
C LYS A 77 14.37 -3.67 3.82
N LEU A 78 15.12 -3.23 4.83
CA LEU A 78 16.52 -3.63 5.02
C LEU A 78 16.65 -5.17 5.06
N GLY A 79 17.77 -5.69 4.54
CA GLY A 79 18.09 -7.13 4.49
C GLY A 79 17.80 -7.79 3.15
N SER A 80 17.02 -7.18 2.29
CA SER A 80 16.77 -7.70 0.94
C SER A 80 17.76 -7.14 -0.07
N ILE A 81 18.14 -7.92 -1.10
CA ILE A 81 18.94 -7.41 -2.21
C ILE A 81 18.11 -6.39 -3.00
N HIS A 82 18.64 -5.18 -3.17
CA HIS A 82 18.04 -4.10 -3.92
C HIS A 82 19.12 -3.38 -4.71
N PRO A 83 19.36 -3.73 -5.99
CA PRO A 83 20.51 -3.25 -6.75
C PRO A 83 20.41 -1.76 -7.08
N GLY A 84 21.55 -1.15 -7.39
CA GLY A 84 21.66 0.24 -7.83
C GLY A 84 21.53 1.30 -6.72
N PRO A 85 21.60 2.59 -7.09
CA PRO A 85 21.43 3.71 -6.18
C PRO A 85 20.04 3.75 -5.55
N LYS A 86 19.97 4.07 -4.26
CA LYS A 86 18.72 4.06 -3.47
C LYS A 86 18.55 5.34 -2.66
N ALA A 87 17.31 5.73 -2.43
CA ALA A 87 16.90 6.51 -1.28
C ALA A 87 16.59 5.55 -0.12
N GLU A 88 17.00 5.92 1.09
CA GLU A 88 16.83 5.11 2.30
C GLU A 88 16.35 5.98 3.45
N LEU A 89 15.21 5.65 4.04
CA LEU A 89 14.64 6.35 5.20
C LEU A 89 14.17 5.35 6.25
N THR A 90 14.39 5.67 7.52
CA THR A 90 13.86 4.90 8.64
C THR A 90 12.44 5.36 8.94
N ALA A 91 11.48 4.45 8.83
CA ALA A 91 10.12 4.67 9.28
C ALA A 91 10.11 4.77 10.81
N PRO A 92 9.36 5.73 11.39
CA PRO A 92 9.11 5.77 12.83
C PRO A 92 8.57 4.45 13.36
N LYS A 93 8.65 4.27 14.68
CA LYS A 93 8.18 3.05 15.34
C LYS A 93 6.76 2.69 14.94
N ASP A 94 6.58 1.42 14.53
CA ASP A 94 5.27 0.84 14.32
C ASP A 94 4.58 0.57 15.68
N TRP A 95 3.35 0.03 15.64
CA TRP A 95 2.61 -0.32 16.86
C TRP A 95 3.31 -1.35 17.76
N ARG A 96 4.30 -2.09 17.24
CA ARG A 96 5.15 -3.03 17.99
C ARG A 96 6.40 -2.36 18.55
N GLY A 97 6.62 -1.07 18.29
CA GLY A 97 7.80 -0.33 18.70
C GLY A 97 9.03 -0.57 17.82
N ASN A 98 8.86 -1.21 16.64
CA ASN A 98 9.96 -1.49 15.73
C ASN A 98 10.14 -0.37 14.71
N GLU A 99 11.38 0.06 14.53
CA GLU A 99 11.79 0.91 13.42
C GLU A 99 12.10 0.05 12.20
N THR A 100 11.73 0.53 11.02
CA THR A 100 11.97 -0.19 9.76
C THR A 100 12.65 0.73 8.76
N LEU A 101 13.87 0.37 8.33
CA LEU A 101 14.52 1.06 7.22
C LEU A 101 13.85 0.63 5.91
N LEU A 102 13.28 1.60 5.19
CA LEU A 102 12.69 1.43 3.88
C LEU A 102 13.60 1.98 2.80
N ARG A 103 13.57 1.38 1.61
CA ARG A 103 14.46 1.69 0.49
C ARG A 103 13.71 1.71 -0.82
N LEU A 104 14.00 2.72 -1.64
CA LEU A 104 13.48 2.90 -3.00
C LEU A 104 14.64 3.12 -3.96
N GLN A 105 14.65 2.43 -5.10
CA GLN A 105 15.66 2.64 -6.15
C GLN A 105 15.41 4.00 -6.83
N ARG A 106 16.47 4.83 -6.95
CA ARG A 106 16.36 6.19 -7.50
C ARG A 106 16.04 6.24 -8.99
N HIS A 107 16.44 5.22 -9.75
CA HIS A 107 16.29 5.18 -11.20
C HIS A 107 14.95 4.61 -11.70
N VAL A 108 14.05 4.24 -10.79
CA VAL A 108 12.73 3.68 -11.18
C VAL A 108 11.60 4.69 -11.07
N VAL A 109 11.91 5.90 -10.59
CA VAL A 109 10.98 7.02 -10.48
C VAL A 109 11.61 8.23 -11.19
N ASP A 110 10.93 8.74 -12.21
CA ASP A 110 11.36 9.93 -12.93
C ASP A 110 10.93 11.22 -12.20
N ALA A 111 11.60 12.33 -12.51
CA ALA A 111 11.27 13.62 -11.91
C ALA A 111 9.83 14.08 -12.28
N GLY A 112 9.03 14.39 -11.25
CA GLY A 112 7.63 14.79 -11.42
C GLY A 112 6.68 13.64 -11.79
N GLU A 113 7.14 12.39 -11.76
CA GLU A 113 6.31 11.23 -12.09
C GLU A 113 5.30 10.92 -10.98
N PRO A 114 3.98 10.85 -11.27
CA PRO A 114 2.96 10.56 -10.27
C PRO A 114 3.02 9.10 -9.81
N VAL A 115 3.21 8.90 -8.49
CA VAL A 115 3.36 7.57 -7.86
C VAL A 115 2.29 7.38 -6.79
N LEU A 116 1.44 6.37 -6.96
CA LEU A 116 0.45 5.93 -5.98
C LEU A 116 1.08 4.92 -5.02
N VAL A 117 0.92 5.11 -3.72
CA VAL A 117 1.29 4.10 -2.71
C VAL A 117 0.12 3.16 -2.49
N VAL A 118 0.39 1.85 -2.49
CA VAL A 118 -0.62 0.81 -2.25
C VAL A 118 -0.10 -0.15 -1.18
N ASP A 119 -0.95 -0.45 -0.19
CA ASP A 119 -0.67 -1.49 0.81
C ASP A 119 -1.95 -2.25 1.17
N ASP A 120 -1.80 -3.41 1.78
CA ASP A 120 -2.94 -4.21 2.23
C ASP A 120 -3.56 -3.67 3.52
N TRP A 121 -2.75 -3.11 4.43
CA TRP A 121 -3.17 -2.62 5.73
C TRP A 121 -2.26 -1.51 6.23
N ALA A 122 -2.84 -0.39 6.63
CA ALA A 122 -2.13 0.69 7.32
C ALA A 122 -2.71 0.92 8.72
N GLU A 123 -1.87 0.77 9.76
CA GLU A 123 -2.24 0.99 11.16
C GLU A 123 -1.76 2.36 11.65
N THR A 124 -0.46 2.52 11.89
CA THR A 124 0.13 3.80 12.37
C THR A 124 0.44 4.77 11.24
N GLY A 125 0.40 4.30 9.99
CA GLY A 125 0.79 5.06 8.80
C GLY A 125 2.29 5.36 8.67
N SER A 126 3.13 4.97 9.65
CA SER A 126 4.57 5.28 9.65
C SER A 126 5.29 4.85 8.38
N LYS A 127 4.93 3.68 7.83
CA LYS A 127 5.51 3.18 6.56
C LYS A 127 4.98 3.94 5.36
N ALA A 128 3.70 4.30 5.33
CA ALA A 128 3.09 5.07 4.25
C ALA A 128 3.67 6.49 4.16
N LEU A 129 3.82 7.18 5.31
CA LEU A 129 4.51 8.47 5.39
C LEU A 129 5.96 8.39 4.90
N THR A 130 6.66 7.32 5.27
CA THR A 130 8.05 7.10 4.81
C THR A 130 8.10 6.79 3.32
N ALA A 131 7.14 6.02 2.81
CA ALA A 131 7.01 5.73 1.38
C ALA A 131 6.81 7.02 0.56
N ARG A 132 5.91 7.90 1.01
CA ARG A 132 5.72 9.23 0.41
C ARG A 132 7.03 10.02 0.35
N ARG A 133 7.75 10.14 1.47
CA ARG A 133 9.02 10.85 1.53
C ARG A 133 10.10 10.24 0.62
N LEU A 134 10.14 8.91 0.50
CA LEU A 134 11.06 8.23 -0.42
C LEU A 134 10.77 8.55 -1.88
N ILE A 135 9.50 8.60 -2.27
CA ILE A 135 9.05 8.99 -3.62
C ILE A 135 9.50 10.42 -3.91
N GLU A 136 9.20 11.36 -2.99
CA GLU A 136 9.57 12.77 -3.11
C GLU A 136 11.12 12.95 -3.13
N GLU A 137 11.87 12.19 -2.32
CA GLU A 137 13.35 12.20 -2.34
C GLU A 137 13.94 11.65 -3.65
N CYS A 138 13.23 10.75 -4.32
CA CYS A 138 13.59 10.28 -5.66
C CYS A 138 13.20 11.25 -6.77
N GLY A 139 12.48 12.33 -6.46
CA GLY A 139 12.03 13.34 -7.40
C GLY A 139 10.63 13.08 -7.98
N GLY A 140 9.95 12.02 -7.57
CA GLY A 140 8.57 11.72 -7.97
C GLY A 140 7.55 12.58 -7.25
N GLU A 141 6.31 12.53 -7.72
CA GLU A 141 5.17 13.19 -7.13
C GLU A 141 4.28 12.15 -6.41
N TYR A 142 3.96 12.38 -5.14
CA TYR A 142 3.06 11.51 -4.40
C TYR A 142 1.62 11.74 -4.87
N ALA A 143 1.01 10.74 -5.51
CA ALA A 143 -0.35 10.80 -6.05
C ALA A 143 -1.43 10.42 -5.04
N GLY A 144 -1.07 9.74 -3.94
CA GLY A 144 -2.00 9.30 -2.91
C GLY A 144 -1.68 7.94 -2.31
N LEU A 145 -2.55 7.50 -1.40
CA LEU A 145 -2.50 6.19 -0.75
C LEU A 145 -3.80 5.43 -1.00
N SER A 146 -3.71 4.20 -1.48
CA SER A 146 -4.86 3.31 -1.62
C SER A 146 -4.65 2.01 -0.86
N LEU A 147 -5.61 1.65 -0.03
CA LEU A 147 -5.53 0.56 0.94
C LEU A 147 -6.63 -0.48 0.73
N LEU A 148 -6.33 -1.73 1.05
CA LEU A 148 -7.40 -2.71 1.24
C LEU A 148 -8.11 -2.44 2.57
N VAL A 149 -7.35 -2.15 3.65
CA VAL A 149 -7.88 -1.84 4.98
C VAL A 149 -7.18 -0.62 5.57
N ASP A 150 -7.98 0.36 5.98
CA ASP A 150 -7.54 1.57 6.66
C ASP A 150 -7.78 1.47 8.18
N GLN A 151 -6.72 1.69 8.94
CA GLN A 151 -6.74 1.83 10.41
C GLN A 151 -5.93 3.05 10.85
N LEU A 152 -5.73 4.00 9.93
CA LEU A 152 -4.92 5.19 10.20
C LEU A 152 -5.57 6.07 11.26
N PRO A 153 -4.77 6.69 12.16
CA PRO A 153 -5.21 7.84 12.94
C PRO A 153 -5.61 9.01 12.03
N ASP A 154 -6.60 9.80 12.43
CA ASP A 154 -7.16 10.89 11.63
C ASP A 154 -6.12 11.93 11.19
N ASP A 155 -5.20 12.29 12.08
CA ASP A 155 -4.11 13.23 11.82
C ASP A 155 -3.13 12.69 10.77
N VAL A 156 -2.77 11.42 10.85
CA VAL A 156 -1.91 10.75 9.88
C VAL A 156 -2.60 10.58 8.53
N ARG A 157 -3.91 10.25 8.57
CA ARG A 157 -4.71 10.16 7.35
C ARG A 157 -4.74 11.51 6.63
N ALA A 158 -4.98 12.61 7.36
CA ALA A 158 -4.99 13.96 6.80
C ALA A 158 -3.63 14.35 6.17
N GLU A 159 -2.50 13.92 6.77
CA GLU A 159 -1.16 14.15 6.18
C GLU A 159 -0.96 13.36 4.88
N LEU A 160 -1.59 12.17 4.74
CA LEU A 160 -1.43 11.28 3.59
C LEU A 160 -2.47 11.51 2.46
N GLU A 161 -3.38 12.46 2.61
CA GLU A 161 -4.40 12.72 1.56
C GLU A 161 -3.77 12.97 0.17
N PRO A 162 -4.42 12.48 -0.91
CA PRO A 162 -5.68 11.74 -0.92
C PRO A 162 -5.50 10.29 -0.49
N VAL A 163 -6.41 9.79 0.38
CA VAL A 163 -6.43 8.40 0.86
C VAL A 163 -7.76 7.73 0.51
N ALA A 164 -7.67 6.54 -0.07
CA ALA A 164 -8.83 5.67 -0.33
C ALA A 164 -8.63 4.30 0.32
N ALA A 165 -9.73 3.65 0.70
CA ALA A 165 -9.70 2.30 1.25
C ALA A 165 -10.94 1.50 0.87
N VAL A 166 -10.81 0.18 0.78
CA VAL A 166 -11.94 -0.73 0.55
C VAL A 166 -12.76 -0.91 1.82
N ALA A 167 -12.09 -1.00 2.99
CA ALA A 167 -12.75 -1.11 4.29
C ALA A 167 -11.97 -0.39 5.39
N PHE A 168 -12.64 -0.07 6.49
CA PHE A 168 -12.01 0.37 7.73
C PHE A 168 -11.88 -0.81 8.70
N ALA A 169 -10.83 -0.79 9.53
CA ALA A 169 -10.49 -1.91 10.41
C ALA A 169 -11.58 -2.23 11.46
N ASP A 170 -12.35 -1.25 11.89
CA ASP A 170 -13.47 -1.42 12.83
C ASP A 170 -14.64 -2.21 12.23
N GLN A 171 -14.78 -2.20 10.90
CA GLN A 171 -15.78 -2.99 10.15
C GLN A 171 -15.42 -4.48 10.07
N LEU A 172 -14.16 -4.85 10.35
CA LEU A 172 -13.61 -6.20 10.10
C LEU A 172 -13.43 -7.05 11.36
N ARG A 173 -13.57 -6.46 12.54
CA ARG A 173 -13.42 -7.20 13.79
C ARG A 173 -14.73 -7.88 14.14
N PRO A 174 -14.72 -9.21 14.45
CA PRO A 174 -15.88 -9.82 15.05
C PRO A 174 -16.21 -9.09 16.37
N ALA A 175 -17.49 -8.81 16.56
CA ALA A 175 -18.00 -8.19 17.77
C ALA A 175 -17.73 -9.07 19.00
#